data_92561a137042de2293717a9470234990
#
_entry.id   92561a137042de2293717a9470234990
#
_cell.length_a   1.000
_cell.length_b   1.000
_cell.length_c   1.000
_cell.angle_alpha   90.00
_cell.angle_beta   90.00
_cell.angle_gamma   90.00
#
_symmetry.space_group_name_H-M   'P 1'
#
loop_
_entity.id
_entity.type
_entity.pdbx_description
1 polymer ?
#
loop_
_entity_poly.entity_id
_entity_poly.type
_entity_poly.pdbx_seq_one_letter_code
_entity_poly.pdbx_strand_id
1 'polypeptide(L)'
;MNRRLRNFVVVSRDKYMSEIPVRNRLPDKLYGHLETKMFAKIHNPRGIRRRLGMNQQEFWGRIGVTQSGGSRYESGRNMPKPVQELLRVVHVGQIDLKKLSKGDIAVISYLKNAEPALYRRLKTEASGHTSRRRGHR
;
A
#
# COMPACT_ATOMS: atom_id res chain seq x y z
N MET A 1 27.65 21.83 10.21
CA MET A 1 27.58 20.36 10.12
C MET A 1 26.38 19.87 10.94
N ASN A 2 25.26 19.60 10.28
CA ASN A 2 23.99 19.26 10.95
C ASN A 2 23.83 17.75 11.15
N ARG A 3 24.09 17.27 12.38
CA ARG A 3 23.76 15.91 12.85
C ARG A 3 22.30 15.81 13.31
N ARG A 4 21.33 15.94 12.43
CA ARG A 4 19.89 15.79 12.81
C ARG A 4 19.10 14.93 11.84
N LEU A 5 19.60 13.74 11.47
CA LEU A 5 18.81 12.75 10.75
C LEU A 5 19.13 11.33 11.27
N ARG A 6 19.01 11.12 12.58
CA ARG A 6 19.06 9.77 13.15
C ARG A 6 17.98 9.66 14.21
N ASN A 7 16.76 9.58 13.83
CA ASN A 7 15.71 8.95 14.65
C ASN A 7 14.54 8.58 13.73
N PHE A 8 14.76 7.67 12.78
CA PHE A 8 13.68 6.83 12.35
C PHE A 8 13.44 5.85 13.48
N VAL A 9 12.62 6.26 14.43
CA VAL A 9 12.09 5.36 15.45
C VAL A 9 11.26 4.33 14.69
N VAL A 10 11.77 3.11 14.61
CA VAL A 10 10.95 1.95 14.31
C VAL A 10 9.99 1.86 15.50
N VAL A 11 8.81 2.47 15.34
CA VAL A 11 7.75 2.39 16.35
C VAL A 11 7.38 0.91 16.40
N SER A 12 7.69 0.26 17.52
CA SER A 12 7.30 -1.12 17.73
C SER A 12 5.78 -1.22 17.63
N ARG A 13 5.29 -2.35 17.11
CA ARG A 13 3.86 -2.69 16.97
C ARG A 13 3.05 -2.28 18.22
N ASP A 14 3.60 -2.54 19.41
CA ASP A 14 2.94 -2.30 20.68
C ASP A 14 2.71 -0.81 20.96
N LYS A 15 3.64 0.07 20.56
CA LYS A 15 3.52 1.52 20.73
C LYS A 15 2.47 2.10 19.77
N TYR A 16 2.43 1.62 18.52
CA TYR A 16 1.41 2.05 17.54
C TYR A 16 0.00 1.62 17.96
N MET A 17 -0.13 0.41 18.53
CA MET A 17 -1.41 -0.12 19.00
C MET A 17 -1.91 0.57 20.28
N SER A 18 -1.03 1.11 21.13
CA SER A 18 -1.42 1.83 22.34
C SER A 18 -2.02 3.21 22.05
N GLU A 19 -1.68 3.81 20.91
CA GLU A 19 -2.15 5.14 20.51
C GLU A 19 -3.53 5.13 19.83
N ILE A 20 -4.03 3.96 19.42
CA ILE A 20 -5.35 3.82 18.80
C ILE A 20 -6.40 3.56 19.90
N PRO A 21 -7.43 4.41 20.07
CA PRO A 21 -8.52 4.15 21.00
C PRO A 21 -9.16 2.78 20.76
N VAL A 22 -9.41 2.03 21.84
CA VAL A 22 -9.94 0.65 21.78
C VAL A 22 -11.20 0.54 20.90
N ARG A 23 -12.06 1.55 20.93
CA ARG A 23 -13.29 1.63 20.10
C ARG A 23 -13.03 1.73 18.59
N ASN A 24 -11.81 2.09 18.17
CA ASN A 24 -11.42 2.24 16.77
C ASN A 24 -10.50 1.10 16.31
N ARG A 25 -10.22 0.13 17.18
CA ARG A 25 -9.44 -1.05 16.81
C ARG A 25 -10.31 -1.98 15.98
N LEU A 26 -9.79 -2.36 14.81
CA LEU A 26 -10.36 -3.48 14.08
C LEU A 26 -10.16 -4.78 14.88
N PRO A 27 -11.05 -5.78 14.75
CA PRO A 27 -10.84 -7.09 15.37
C PRO A 27 -9.45 -7.65 15.04
N ASP A 28 -8.75 -8.22 16.02
CA ASP A 28 -7.38 -8.75 15.88
C ASP A 28 -7.20 -9.71 14.69
N LYS A 29 -8.24 -10.48 14.36
CA LYS A 29 -8.26 -11.35 13.16
C LYS A 29 -8.15 -10.58 11.85
N LEU A 30 -8.72 -9.38 11.77
CA LEU A 30 -8.62 -8.54 10.57
C LEU A 30 -7.27 -7.83 10.47
N TYR A 31 -6.72 -7.40 11.61
CA TYR A 31 -5.38 -6.81 11.66
C TYR A 31 -4.30 -7.81 11.26
N GLY A 32 -4.33 -9.02 11.81
CA GLY A 32 -3.36 -10.06 11.46
C GLY A 32 -3.36 -10.41 9.98
N HIS A 33 -4.52 -10.41 9.33
CA HIS A 33 -4.63 -10.72 7.89
C HIS A 33 -4.18 -9.55 6.99
N LEU A 34 -4.43 -8.32 7.39
CA LEU A 34 -3.99 -7.11 6.69
C LEU A 34 -2.50 -6.87 6.86
N GLU A 35 -1.96 -7.01 8.08
CA GLU A 35 -0.53 -6.87 8.35
C GLU A 35 0.29 -7.93 7.62
N THR A 36 -0.15 -9.19 7.61
CA THR A 36 0.57 -10.25 6.90
C THR A 36 0.65 -9.99 5.40
N LYS A 37 -0.37 -9.38 4.78
CA LYS A 37 -0.32 -8.99 3.37
C LYS A 37 0.41 -7.67 3.12
N MET A 38 0.32 -6.71 4.04
CA MET A 38 0.94 -5.39 3.86
C MET A 38 2.42 -5.37 4.17
N PHE A 39 2.91 -6.23 5.09
CA PHE A 39 4.32 -6.27 5.49
C PHE A 39 5.06 -7.52 5.02
N ALA A 40 4.39 -8.44 4.32
CA ALA A 40 5.05 -9.59 3.74
C ALA A 40 6.14 -9.13 2.75
N LYS A 41 7.35 -9.64 2.93
CA LYS A 41 8.47 -9.39 2.01
C LYS A 41 8.05 -9.79 0.60
N ILE A 42 8.25 -8.89 -0.38
CA ILE A 42 7.97 -9.20 -1.77
C ILE A 42 9.11 -10.07 -2.31
N HIS A 43 8.87 -11.38 -2.34
CA HIS A 43 9.86 -12.35 -2.81
C HIS A 43 9.89 -12.51 -4.34
N ASN A 44 8.78 -12.22 -5.03
CA ASN A 44 8.64 -12.47 -6.46
C ASN A 44 7.99 -11.29 -7.21
N PRO A 45 8.72 -10.20 -7.43
CA PRO A 45 8.19 -9.06 -8.20
C PRO A 45 7.90 -9.44 -9.66
N ARG A 46 8.68 -10.36 -10.26
CA ARG A 46 8.45 -10.89 -11.61
C ARG A 46 7.09 -11.58 -11.73
N GLY A 47 6.71 -12.37 -10.72
CA GLY A 47 5.42 -13.02 -10.69
C GLY A 47 4.25 -12.04 -10.60
N ILE A 48 4.40 -10.96 -9.82
CA ILE A 48 3.40 -9.88 -9.76
C ILE A 48 3.26 -9.22 -11.12
N ARG A 49 4.37 -8.82 -11.73
CA ARG A 49 4.40 -8.18 -13.04
C ARG A 49 3.71 -9.02 -14.12
N ARG A 50 4.04 -10.31 -14.19
CA ARG A 50 3.45 -11.23 -15.18
C ARG A 50 1.94 -11.39 -15.00
N ARG A 51 1.46 -11.48 -13.78
CA ARG A 51 0.01 -11.53 -13.49
C ARG A 51 -0.73 -10.26 -13.92
N LEU A 52 -0.04 -9.11 -13.88
CA LEU A 52 -0.59 -7.84 -14.35
C LEU A 52 -0.45 -7.63 -15.86
N GLY A 53 0.19 -8.56 -16.59
CA GLY A 53 0.40 -8.46 -18.04
C GLY A 53 1.35 -7.35 -18.47
N MET A 54 2.19 -6.85 -17.55
CA MET A 54 3.07 -5.70 -17.81
C MET A 54 4.46 -6.13 -18.26
N ASN A 55 5.09 -5.32 -19.13
CA ASN A 55 6.51 -5.43 -19.40
C ASN A 55 7.36 -4.82 -18.25
N GLN A 56 8.68 -5.06 -18.25
CA GLN A 56 9.56 -4.55 -17.18
C GLN A 56 9.61 -3.03 -17.12
N GLN A 57 9.68 -2.37 -18.25
CA GLN A 57 9.75 -0.91 -18.32
C GLN A 57 8.50 -0.26 -17.75
N GLU A 58 7.33 -0.74 -18.13
CA GLU A 58 6.05 -0.25 -17.63
C GLU A 58 5.88 -0.50 -16.12
N PHE A 59 6.12 -1.73 -15.68
CA PHE A 59 5.97 -2.14 -14.30
C PHE A 59 6.86 -1.32 -13.35
N TRP A 60 8.14 -1.29 -13.63
CA TRP A 60 9.11 -0.59 -12.80
C TRP A 60 9.04 0.93 -12.94
N GLY A 61 8.72 1.43 -14.12
CA GLY A 61 8.54 2.86 -14.39
C GLY A 61 7.40 3.49 -13.57
N ARG A 62 6.33 2.74 -13.26
CA ARG A 62 5.23 3.24 -12.42
C ARG A 62 5.66 3.61 -11.00
N ILE A 63 6.71 3.03 -10.49
CA ILE A 63 7.27 3.30 -9.16
C ILE A 63 8.60 4.06 -9.21
N GLY A 64 8.95 4.62 -10.38
CA GLY A 64 10.16 5.43 -10.55
C GLY A 64 11.47 4.64 -10.62
N VAL A 65 11.40 3.32 -10.86
CA VAL A 65 12.58 2.46 -11.02
C VAL A 65 12.85 2.24 -12.50
N THR A 66 14.13 2.33 -12.92
CA THR A 66 14.53 2.05 -14.28
C THR A 66 14.34 0.57 -14.64
N GLN A 67 14.16 0.27 -15.92
CA GLN A 67 14.03 -1.12 -16.41
C GLN A 67 15.23 -1.98 -15.98
N SER A 68 16.46 -1.47 -16.10
CA SER A 68 17.67 -2.19 -15.70
C SER A 68 17.74 -2.41 -14.18
N GLY A 69 17.32 -1.44 -13.37
CA GLY A 69 17.18 -1.58 -11.91
C GLY A 69 16.17 -2.66 -11.55
N GLY A 70 15.01 -2.62 -12.17
CA GLY A 70 13.95 -3.60 -12.01
C GLY A 70 14.34 -5.01 -12.41
N SER A 71 15.06 -5.15 -13.53
CA SER A 71 15.59 -6.44 -13.97
C SER A 71 16.51 -7.09 -12.94
N ARG A 72 17.36 -6.30 -12.28
CA ARG A 72 18.23 -6.79 -11.18
C ARG A 72 17.41 -7.26 -9.97
N TYR A 73 16.34 -6.56 -9.62
CA TYR A 73 15.45 -6.99 -8.53
C TYR A 73 14.70 -8.28 -8.88
N GLU A 74 14.27 -8.45 -10.13
CA GLU A 74 13.67 -9.70 -10.60
C GLU A 74 14.67 -10.86 -10.66
N SER A 75 15.97 -10.56 -10.76
CA SER A 75 17.06 -11.55 -10.76
C SER A 75 17.59 -11.87 -9.35
N GLY A 76 16.94 -11.37 -8.30
CA GLY A 76 17.27 -11.72 -6.91
C GLY A 76 18.08 -10.68 -6.14
N ARG A 77 18.42 -9.51 -6.73
CA ARG A 77 19.04 -8.42 -5.98
C ARG A 77 18.10 -7.96 -4.87
N ASN A 78 18.65 -7.70 -3.68
CA ASN A 78 17.89 -7.19 -2.56
C ASN A 78 17.26 -5.83 -2.89
N MET A 79 15.94 -5.73 -2.71
CA MET A 79 15.17 -4.53 -2.98
C MET A 79 15.11 -3.66 -1.73
N PRO A 80 15.46 -2.35 -1.82
CA PRO A 80 15.32 -1.42 -0.70
C PRO A 80 13.87 -1.35 -0.19
N LYS A 81 13.70 -1.16 1.11
CA LYS A 81 12.36 -1.05 1.74
C LYS A 81 11.45 -0.03 1.04
N PRO A 82 11.88 1.21 0.72
CA PRO A 82 11.02 2.17 0.03
C PRO A 82 10.50 1.66 -1.32
N VAL A 83 11.32 0.95 -2.08
CA VAL A 83 10.93 0.37 -3.37
C VAL A 83 9.92 -0.75 -3.17
N GLN A 84 10.09 -1.59 -2.14
CA GLN A 84 9.13 -2.63 -1.78
C GLN A 84 7.77 -2.04 -1.41
N GLU A 85 7.74 -0.95 -0.63
CA GLU A 85 6.52 -0.27 -0.23
C GLU A 85 5.79 0.36 -1.42
N LEU A 86 6.51 1.06 -2.31
CA LEU A 86 5.93 1.61 -3.54
C LEU A 86 5.35 0.50 -4.43
N LEU A 87 6.08 -0.60 -4.60
CA LEU A 87 5.61 -1.75 -5.37
C LEU A 87 4.32 -2.32 -4.78
N ARG A 88 4.25 -2.42 -3.45
CA ARG A 88 3.05 -2.90 -2.75
C ARG A 88 1.87 -1.96 -2.96
N VAL A 89 2.05 -0.68 -2.75
CA VAL A 89 0.98 0.32 -2.90
C VAL A 89 0.48 0.39 -4.34
N VAL A 90 1.37 0.48 -5.31
CA VAL A 90 1.02 0.70 -6.71
C VAL A 90 0.53 -0.59 -7.38
N HIS A 91 1.24 -1.70 -7.21
CA HIS A 91 0.94 -2.93 -7.97
C HIS A 91 0.09 -3.93 -7.22
N VAL A 92 0.26 -4.07 -5.91
CA VAL A 92 -0.57 -4.98 -5.11
C VAL A 92 -1.85 -4.28 -4.67
N GLY A 93 -1.75 -3.05 -4.18
CA GLY A 93 -2.89 -2.20 -3.80
C GLY A 93 -3.63 -1.61 -4.99
N GLN A 94 -3.01 -1.59 -6.18
CA GLN A 94 -3.52 -0.97 -7.41
C GLN A 94 -3.90 0.50 -7.23
N ILE A 95 -3.14 1.23 -6.43
CA ILE A 95 -3.33 2.65 -6.18
C ILE A 95 -2.53 3.45 -7.21
N ASP A 96 -3.24 4.31 -7.95
CA ASP A 96 -2.62 5.25 -8.89
C ASP A 96 -2.19 6.50 -8.11
N LEU A 97 -0.90 6.59 -7.79
CA LEU A 97 -0.35 7.71 -7.03
C LEU A 97 -0.51 9.06 -7.73
N LYS A 98 -0.62 9.09 -9.07
CA LYS A 98 -0.80 10.32 -9.84
C LYS A 98 -2.20 10.92 -9.66
N LYS A 99 -3.19 10.09 -9.33
CA LYS A 99 -4.57 10.50 -9.10
C LYS A 99 -4.86 10.88 -7.66
N LEU A 100 -3.92 10.60 -6.75
CA LEU A 100 -4.10 10.84 -5.33
C LEU A 100 -3.65 12.27 -4.98
N SER A 101 -4.58 13.10 -4.54
CA SER A 101 -4.29 14.45 -4.07
C SER A 101 -4.23 14.52 -2.54
N LYS A 102 -3.60 15.58 -2.02
CA LYS A 102 -3.60 15.87 -0.58
C LYS A 102 -5.04 16.06 -0.05
N GLY A 103 -5.93 16.63 -0.88
CA GLY A 103 -7.34 16.82 -0.54
C GLY A 103 -8.08 15.51 -0.36
N ASP A 104 -7.82 14.50 -1.22
CA ASP A 104 -8.45 13.18 -1.11
C ASP A 104 -8.07 12.50 0.21
N ILE A 105 -6.79 12.58 0.59
CA ILE A 105 -6.32 12.05 1.86
C ILE A 105 -6.97 12.77 3.05
N ALA A 106 -7.12 14.08 2.98
CA ALA A 106 -7.78 14.87 4.02
C ALA A 106 -9.27 14.46 4.18
N VAL A 107 -9.99 14.30 3.06
CA VAL A 107 -11.39 13.84 3.06
C VAL A 107 -11.52 12.44 3.66
N ILE A 108 -10.65 11.51 3.24
CA ILE A 108 -10.64 10.15 3.80
C ILE A 108 -10.39 10.19 5.31
N SER A 109 -9.43 10.99 5.76
CA SER A 109 -9.10 11.12 7.19
C SER A 109 -10.25 11.75 7.99
N TYR A 110 -10.88 12.78 7.44
CA TYR A 110 -12.07 13.39 8.04
C TYR A 110 -13.21 12.39 8.20
N LEU A 111 -13.57 11.68 7.13
CA LEU A 111 -14.66 10.68 7.16
C LEU A 111 -14.38 9.56 8.17
N LYS A 112 -13.14 9.10 8.26
CA LYS A 112 -12.76 8.05 9.23
C LYS A 112 -12.94 8.51 10.68
N ASN A 113 -12.64 9.78 10.97
CA ASN A 113 -12.62 10.31 12.33
C ASN A 113 -13.96 10.90 12.74
N ALA A 114 -14.59 11.69 11.87
CA ALA A 114 -15.83 12.42 12.16
C ALA A 114 -17.09 11.60 11.84
N GLU A 115 -17.07 10.82 10.75
CA GLU A 115 -18.23 10.11 10.20
C GLU A 115 -17.95 8.62 9.92
N PRO A 116 -17.56 7.82 10.93
CA PRO A 116 -17.12 6.43 10.70
C PRO A 116 -18.21 5.51 10.14
N ALA A 117 -19.49 5.78 10.41
CA ALA A 117 -20.60 5.01 9.86
C ALA A 117 -20.76 5.28 8.35
N LEU A 118 -20.71 6.55 7.94
CA LEU A 118 -20.75 6.96 6.55
C LEU A 118 -19.54 6.41 5.79
N TYR A 119 -18.35 6.49 6.37
CA TYR A 119 -17.13 5.94 5.77
C TYR A 119 -17.28 4.44 5.47
N ARG A 120 -17.79 3.64 6.40
CA ARG A 120 -18.02 2.20 6.21
C ARG A 120 -19.02 1.91 5.08
N ARG A 121 -20.14 2.64 5.04
CA ARG A 121 -21.13 2.51 3.99
C ARG A 121 -20.56 2.82 2.62
N LEU A 122 -19.90 3.97 2.45
CA LEU A 122 -19.28 4.39 1.21
C LEU A 122 -18.19 3.42 0.74
N LYS A 123 -17.40 2.88 1.67
CA LYS A 123 -16.38 1.86 1.37
C LYS A 123 -17.00 0.59 0.80
N THR A 124 -18.12 0.13 1.34
CA THR A 124 -18.83 -1.06 0.84
C THR A 124 -19.41 -0.80 -0.55
N GLU A 125 -20.06 0.33 -0.75
CA GLU A 125 -20.61 0.73 -2.05
C GLU A 125 -19.52 0.83 -3.12
N ALA A 126 -18.40 1.51 -2.82
CA ALA A 126 -17.26 1.65 -3.72
C ALA A 126 -16.65 0.28 -4.10
N SER A 127 -16.57 -0.65 -3.16
CA SER A 127 -16.06 -2.01 -3.42
C SER A 127 -16.98 -2.79 -4.35
N GLY A 128 -18.30 -2.62 -4.24
CA GLY A 128 -19.30 -3.23 -5.13
C GLY A 128 -19.21 -2.71 -6.56
N HIS A 129 -18.96 -1.43 -6.75
CA HIS A 129 -18.77 -0.84 -8.08
C HIS A 129 -17.50 -1.32 -8.79
N THR A 130 -16.43 -1.55 -8.03
CA THR A 130 -15.14 -2.04 -8.59
C THR A 130 -15.27 -3.49 -9.08
N SER A 131 -16.07 -4.31 -8.41
CA SER A 131 -16.30 -5.70 -8.78
C SER A 131 -17.08 -5.86 -10.09
N ARG A 132 -18.08 -5.00 -10.33
CA ARG A 132 -18.92 -5.02 -11.56
C ARG A 132 -18.13 -4.65 -12.83
N ARG A 133 -17.12 -3.78 -12.75
CA ARG A 133 -16.29 -3.38 -13.90
C ARG A 133 -15.31 -4.46 -14.36
N ARG A 134 -14.98 -5.45 -13.53
CA ARG A 134 -14.07 -6.58 -13.88
C ARG A 134 -14.78 -7.74 -14.59
N GLY A 135 -16.11 -7.79 -14.60
CA GLY A 135 -16.90 -8.87 -15.21
C GLY A 135 -17.26 -8.67 -16.68
N HIS A 136 -16.78 -7.61 -17.34
CA HIS A 136 -17.13 -7.31 -18.74
C HIS A 136 -15.86 -7.18 -19.60
N ARG A 137 -15.10 -8.29 -19.69
CA ARG A 137 -14.12 -8.55 -20.76
C ARG A 137 -14.08 -10.02 -21.09
#